data_8646eb031e21218b949e14bb446a1567
#
_entry.id   8646eb031e21218b949e14bb446a1567
#
_cell.length_a   1.000
_cell.length_b   1.000
_cell.length_c   1.000
_cell.angle_alpha   90.00
_cell.angle_beta   90.00
_cell.angle_gamma   90.00
#
_symmetry.space_group_name_H-M   'P 1'
#
loop_
_entity.id
_entity.type
_entity.pdbx_description
1 polymer ?
#
loop_
_entity_poly.entity_id
_entity_poly.type
_entity_poly.pdbx_seq_one_letter_code
_entity_poly.pdbx_strand_id
1 'polypeptide(L)'
;MTIYERVELYKSLYHGSTAPTIVSKIIADGFYTLTELEALEAIRRLNTDLSDYYQVSIPVITVWVRDDSYVQATGEIYLTEPNLESFLHQFRHHLQNIERKYERRGLTAEGAGREYWRVPYQDCIYRMYGEDDSRAWARFVIDAAVNR
;
A
#
# COMPACT_ATOMS: atom_id res chain seq x y z
N MET A 1 -18.06 0.78 10.02
CA MET A 1 -17.89 0.71 8.56
C MET A 1 -17.25 -0.63 8.20
N THR A 2 -17.88 -1.35 7.30
CA THR A 2 -17.35 -2.64 6.81
C THR A 2 -16.19 -2.42 5.84
N ILE A 3 -15.44 -3.48 5.56
CA ILE A 3 -14.38 -3.42 4.54
C ILE A 3 -14.98 -3.06 3.18
N TYR A 4 -16.15 -3.63 2.84
CA TYR A 4 -16.83 -3.31 1.60
C TYR A 4 -17.17 -1.81 1.50
N GLU A 5 -17.73 -1.24 2.56
CA GLU A 5 -18.06 0.19 2.61
C GLU A 5 -16.82 1.06 2.47
N ARG A 6 -15.69 0.66 3.06
CA ARG A 6 -14.41 1.36 2.90
C ARG A 6 -13.91 1.29 1.47
N VAL A 7 -13.99 0.13 0.83
CA VAL A 7 -13.56 -0.01 -0.57
C VAL A 7 -14.37 0.93 -1.46
N GLU A 8 -15.68 0.99 -1.26
CA GLU A 8 -16.55 1.92 -2.02
C GLU A 8 -16.20 3.38 -1.76
N LEU A 9 -15.89 3.73 -0.51
CA LEU A 9 -15.41 5.07 -0.17
C LEU A 9 -14.11 5.40 -0.93
N TYR A 10 -13.17 4.44 -0.99
CA TYR A 10 -11.88 4.66 -1.65
C TYR A 10 -12.02 4.81 -3.16
N LYS A 11 -12.96 4.12 -3.78
CA LYS A 11 -13.28 4.32 -5.19
C LYS A 11 -13.65 5.77 -5.48
N SER A 12 -14.36 6.42 -4.56
CA SER A 12 -14.72 7.82 -4.67
C SER A 12 -13.54 8.75 -4.36
N LEU A 13 -12.82 8.51 -3.26
CA LEU A 13 -11.73 9.36 -2.80
C LEU A 13 -10.51 9.33 -3.72
N TYR A 14 -10.21 8.15 -4.27
CA TYR A 14 -8.99 7.91 -5.03
C TYR A 14 -9.25 7.59 -6.49
N HIS A 15 -10.37 8.04 -7.05
CA HIS A 15 -10.71 7.75 -8.44
C HIS A 15 -9.66 8.23 -9.45
N GLY A 16 -8.88 9.26 -9.10
CA GLY A 16 -7.79 9.78 -9.92
C GLY A 16 -6.44 9.16 -9.60
N SER A 17 -6.37 8.17 -8.71
CA SER A 17 -5.10 7.55 -8.31
C SER A 17 -4.46 6.79 -9.46
N THR A 18 -3.14 6.92 -9.59
CA THR A 18 -2.34 6.17 -10.54
C THR A 18 -1.88 4.82 -9.98
N ALA A 19 -2.02 4.59 -8.69
CA ALA A 19 -1.62 3.32 -8.07
C ALA A 19 -2.26 2.09 -8.75
N PRO A 20 -3.58 2.05 -9.03
CA PRO A 20 -4.16 0.95 -9.78
C PRO A 20 -3.54 0.75 -11.17
N THR A 21 -3.15 1.81 -11.85
CA THR A 21 -2.50 1.72 -13.17
C THR A 21 -1.11 1.09 -13.05
N ILE A 22 -0.35 1.46 -12.02
CA ILE A 22 0.97 0.87 -11.76
C ILE A 22 0.83 -0.63 -11.50
N VAL A 23 -0.14 -1.02 -10.67
CA VAL A 23 -0.39 -2.42 -10.33
C VAL A 23 -0.94 -3.20 -11.54
N SER A 24 -1.78 -2.59 -12.37
CA SER A 24 -2.36 -3.26 -13.53
C SER A 24 -1.30 -3.76 -14.52
N LYS A 25 -0.15 -3.10 -14.60
CA LYS A 25 0.95 -3.54 -15.48
C LYS A 25 1.47 -4.90 -15.08
N ILE A 26 1.73 -5.13 -13.80
CA ILE A 26 2.27 -6.43 -13.37
C ILE A 26 1.22 -7.54 -13.46
N ILE A 27 -0.05 -7.20 -13.26
CA ILE A 27 -1.13 -8.18 -13.45
C ILE A 27 -1.26 -8.55 -14.93
N ALA A 28 -1.23 -7.58 -15.82
CA ALA A 28 -1.27 -7.81 -17.27
C ALA A 28 -0.06 -8.59 -17.77
N ASP A 29 1.10 -8.42 -17.13
CA ASP A 29 2.32 -9.17 -17.47
C ASP A 29 2.32 -10.57 -16.88
N GLY A 30 1.23 -11.01 -16.23
CA GLY A 30 1.06 -12.38 -15.78
C GLY A 30 1.56 -12.65 -14.36
N PHE A 31 1.48 -11.67 -13.47
CA PHE A 31 1.97 -11.81 -12.08
C PHE A 31 1.53 -13.10 -11.42
N TYR A 32 0.25 -13.48 -11.56
CA TYR A 32 -0.30 -14.66 -10.90
C TYR A 32 0.18 -15.99 -11.47
N THR A 33 0.93 -15.97 -12.57
CA THR A 33 1.53 -17.17 -13.17
C THR A 33 3.04 -17.25 -12.94
N LEU A 34 3.62 -16.30 -12.24
CA LEU A 34 5.07 -16.25 -11.97
C LEU A 34 5.48 -17.24 -10.90
N THR A 35 6.72 -17.69 -10.96
CA THR A 35 7.34 -18.41 -9.85
C THR A 35 7.51 -17.47 -8.65
N GLU A 36 7.75 -18.02 -7.46
CA GLU A 36 7.94 -17.21 -6.27
C GLU A 36 9.08 -16.19 -6.41
N LEU A 37 10.20 -16.59 -7.01
CA LEU A 37 11.34 -15.68 -7.21
C LEU A 37 10.99 -14.57 -8.21
N GLU A 38 10.31 -14.91 -9.30
CA GLU A 38 9.85 -13.93 -10.28
C GLU A 38 8.81 -12.97 -9.68
N ALA A 39 7.91 -13.49 -8.86
CA ALA A 39 6.91 -12.70 -8.15
C ALA A 39 7.58 -11.73 -7.16
N LEU A 40 8.60 -12.19 -6.43
CA LEU A 40 9.36 -11.33 -5.53
C LEU A 40 10.03 -10.19 -6.29
N GLU A 41 10.62 -10.48 -7.43
CA GLU A 41 11.26 -9.47 -8.27
C GLU A 41 10.26 -8.44 -8.78
N ALA A 42 9.07 -8.90 -9.20
CA ALA A 42 7.98 -8.02 -9.63
C ALA A 42 7.50 -7.12 -8.47
N ILE A 43 7.35 -7.69 -7.27
CA ILE A 43 6.97 -6.93 -6.08
C ILE A 43 8.03 -5.90 -5.71
N ARG A 44 9.31 -6.22 -5.84
CA ARG A 44 10.41 -5.26 -5.57
C ARG A 44 10.36 -4.08 -6.54
N ARG A 45 10.09 -4.35 -7.82
CA ARG A 45 9.91 -3.27 -8.81
C ARG A 45 8.67 -2.43 -8.50
N LEU A 46 7.57 -3.08 -8.15
CA LEU A 46 6.35 -2.39 -7.74
C LEU A 46 6.58 -1.50 -6.52
N ASN A 47 7.32 -2.01 -5.53
CA ASN A 47 7.69 -1.27 -4.34
C ASN A 47 8.43 0.03 -4.69
N THR A 48 9.39 -0.06 -5.60
CA THR A 48 10.12 1.11 -6.10
C THR A 48 9.20 2.08 -6.84
N ASP A 49 8.34 1.57 -7.73
CA ASP A 49 7.45 2.40 -8.52
C ASP A 49 6.39 3.12 -7.67
N LEU A 50 5.79 2.43 -6.71
CA LEU A 50 4.84 3.05 -5.79
C LEU A 50 5.52 4.07 -4.87
N SER A 51 6.71 3.74 -4.37
CA SER A 51 7.46 4.68 -3.52
C SER A 51 7.83 5.94 -4.27
N ASP A 52 8.22 5.81 -5.54
CA ASP A 52 8.49 6.97 -6.40
C ASP A 52 7.22 7.78 -6.66
N TYR A 53 6.12 7.11 -6.96
CA TYR A 53 4.85 7.79 -7.22
C TYR A 53 4.39 8.61 -6.00
N TYR A 54 4.44 8.03 -4.81
CA TYR A 54 4.05 8.71 -3.58
C TYR A 54 5.15 9.59 -3.00
N GLN A 55 6.36 9.54 -3.56
CA GLN A 55 7.53 10.29 -3.08
C GLN A 55 7.85 10.00 -1.62
N VAL A 56 7.88 8.73 -1.29
CA VAL A 56 8.25 8.23 0.04
C VAL A 56 9.50 7.36 -0.06
N SER A 57 10.14 7.11 1.09
CA SER A 57 11.26 6.19 1.15
C SER A 57 10.83 4.79 0.73
N ILE A 58 11.73 4.04 0.10
CA ILE A 58 11.46 2.67 -0.36
C ILE A 58 11.61 1.73 0.83
N PRO A 59 10.53 1.05 1.27
CA PRO A 59 10.66 0.08 2.37
C PRO A 59 11.52 -1.10 1.95
N VAL A 60 12.30 -1.63 2.87
CA VAL A 60 13.04 -2.88 2.64
C VAL A 60 12.07 -4.04 2.79
N ILE A 61 12.08 -4.97 1.82
CA ILE A 61 11.21 -6.14 1.83
C ILE A 61 12.03 -7.38 2.18
N THR A 62 11.57 -8.13 3.19
CA THR A 62 12.10 -9.43 3.56
C THR A 62 10.97 -10.45 3.44
N VAL A 63 11.21 -11.54 2.71
CA VAL A 63 10.20 -12.57 2.46
C VAL A 63 10.55 -13.88 3.16
N TRP A 64 9.58 -14.80 3.15
CA TRP A 64 9.68 -16.14 3.75
C TRP A 64 9.92 -16.08 5.24
N VAL A 65 9.26 -15.13 5.88
CA VAL A 65 9.19 -15.03 7.33
C VAL A 65 7.89 -15.66 7.84
N ARG A 66 7.75 -15.76 9.15
CA ARG A 66 6.60 -16.43 9.76
C ARG A 66 5.28 -15.69 9.57
N ASP A 67 5.28 -14.37 9.72
CA ASP A 67 4.08 -13.56 9.66
C ASP A 67 4.30 -12.29 8.83
N ASP A 68 3.29 -11.89 8.06
CA ASP A 68 3.29 -10.60 7.39
C ASP A 68 3.27 -9.48 8.44
N SER A 69 4.12 -8.48 8.26
CA SER A 69 4.15 -7.35 9.18
C SER A 69 4.83 -6.13 8.59
N TYR A 70 4.59 -4.99 9.22
CA TYR A 70 5.29 -3.74 8.93
C TYR A 70 5.92 -3.21 10.22
N VAL A 71 7.19 -2.87 10.17
CA VAL A 71 7.93 -2.36 11.33
C VAL A 71 8.03 -0.84 11.24
N GLN A 72 7.29 -0.15 12.08
CA GLN A 72 7.23 1.32 12.06
C GLN A 72 8.59 1.97 12.32
N ALA A 73 9.39 1.40 13.22
CA ALA A 73 10.68 1.99 13.60
C ALA A 73 11.68 2.03 12.44
N THR A 74 11.65 1.05 11.56
CA THR A 74 12.63 0.88 10.48
C THR A 74 12.05 1.06 9.09
N GLY A 75 10.72 0.98 8.93
CA GLY A 75 10.08 1.01 7.63
C GLY A 75 10.22 -0.29 6.84
N GLU A 76 10.51 -1.40 7.52
CA GLU A 76 10.65 -2.69 6.87
C GLU A 76 9.31 -3.39 6.68
N ILE A 77 9.17 -4.06 5.54
CA ILE A 77 8.01 -4.93 5.23
C ILE A 77 8.47 -6.37 5.29
N TYR A 78 7.76 -7.19 6.06
CA TYR A 78 7.96 -8.63 6.14
C TYR A 78 6.77 -9.34 5.50
N LEU A 79 7.06 -10.31 4.63
CA LEU A 79 6.05 -11.11 3.93
C LEU A 79 6.34 -12.60 4.09
N THR A 80 5.30 -13.38 4.33
CA THR A 80 5.43 -14.85 4.39
C THR A 80 5.78 -15.40 3.01
N GLU A 81 5.24 -14.78 1.97
CA GLU A 81 5.48 -15.13 0.58
C GLU A 81 5.27 -13.92 -0.33
N PRO A 82 5.76 -13.94 -1.60
CA PRO A 82 5.56 -12.83 -2.52
C PRO A 82 4.12 -12.75 -3.02
N ASN A 83 3.24 -12.18 -2.21
CA ASN A 83 1.82 -12.03 -2.48
C ASN A 83 1.48 -10.56 -2.70
N LEU A 84 0.78 -10.26 -3.78
CA LEU A 84 0.48 -8.89 -4.17
C LEU A 84 -0.40 -8.18 -3.15
N GLU A 85 -1.49 -8.82 -2.71
CA GLU A 85 -2.41 -8.21 -1.74
C GLU A 85 -1.71 -7.98 -0.40
N SER A 86 -0.92 -8.95 0.08
CA SER A 86 -0.14 -8.82 1.31
C SER A 86 0.87 -7.68 1.22
N PHE A 87 1.56 -7.55 0.09
CA PHE A 87 2.49 -6.45 -0.12
C PHE A 87 1.77 -5.10 -0.07
N LEU A 88 0.68 -4.95 -0.81
CA LEU A 88 -0.07 -3.69 -0.83
C LEU A 88 -0.62 -3.32 0.54
N HIS A 89 -1.07 -4.32 1.31
CA HIS A 89 -1.50 -4.12 2.69
C HIS A 89 -0.38 -3.52 3.55
N GLN A 90 0.82 -4.09 3.48
CA GLN A 90 1.95 -3.59 4.25
C GLN A 90 2.47 -2.24 3.72
N PHE A 91 2.42 -2.04 2.41
CA PHE A 91 2.79 -0.76 1.82
C PHE A 91 1.86 0.37 2.31
N ARG A 92 0.57 0.09 2.47
CA ARG A 92 -0.35 1.09 3.05
C ARG A 92 0.04 1.43 4.49
N HIS A 93 0.50 0.47 5.28
CA HIS A 93 1.06 0.75 6.61
C HIS A 93 2.27 1.68 6.53
N HIS A 94 3.08 1.53 5.49
CA HIS A 94 4.21 2.44 5.26
C HIS A 94 3.71 3.87 5.00
N LEU A 95 2.70 4.04 4.17
CA LEU A 95 2.09 5.36 3.94
C LEU A 95 1.51 5.96 5.23
N GLN A 96 0.82 5.16 6.03
CA GLN A 96 0.30 5.57 7.34
C GLN A 96 1.43 6.05 8.25
N ASN A 97 2.53 5.31 8.28
CA ASN A 97 3.70 5.65 9.11
C ASN A 97 4.32 6.99 8.68
N ILE A 98 4.47 7.19 7.37
CA ILE A 98 5.00 8.45 6.82
C ILE A 98 4.07 9.62 7.15
N GLU A 99 2.76 9.44 6.97
CA GLU A 99 1.76 10.47 7.31
C GLU A 99 1.87 10.90 8.76
N ARG A 100 2.00 9.95 9.68
CA ARG A 100 2.15 10.25 11.10
C ARG A 100 3.41 11.07 11.39
N LYS A 101 4.52 10.74 10.72
CA LYS A 101 5.77 11.49 10.87
C LYS A 101 5.62 12.94 10.40
N TYR A 102 4.90 13.14 9.29
CA TYR A 102 4.64 14.49 8.79
C TYR A 102 3.73 15.28 9.73
N GLU A 103 2.69 14.68 10.24
CA GLU A 103 1.80 15.33 11.20
C GLU A 103 2.54 15.80 12.45
N ARG A 104 3.45 14.99 12.96
CA ARG A 104 4.30 15.35 14.12
C ARG A 104 5.18 16.56 13.84
N ARG A 105 5.51 16.83 12.58
CA ARG A 105 6.31 17.98 12.14
C ARG A 105 5.46 19.15 11.70
N GLY A 106 4.14 19.06 11.87
CA GLY A 106 3.21 20.09 11.38
C GLY A 106 3.04 20.10 9.86
N LEU A 107 3.43 19.04 9.19
CA LEU A 107 3.29 18.87 7.74
C LEU A 107 2.09 18.00 7.40
N THR A 108 1.64 18.06 6.14
CA THR A 108 0.59 17.19 5.62
C THR A 108 1.19 16.25 4.58
N ALA A 109 0.57 15.10 4.40
CA ALA A 109 0.95 14.16 3.36
C ALA A 109 0.84 14.79 1.97
N GLU A 110 -0.15 15.66 1.77
CA GLU A 110 -0.38 16.38 0.53
C GLU A 110 0.81 17.22 0.10
N GLY A 111 1.52 17.84 1.05
CA GLY A 111 2.71 18.62 0.75
C GLY A 111 3.97 17.79 0.53
N ALA A 112 3.89 16.48 0.72
CA ALA A 112 5.06 15.59 0.71
C ALA A 112 5.09 14.64 -0.48
N GLY A 113 4.00 14.42 -1.19
CA GLY A 113 3.91 13.46 -2.27
C GLY A 113 3.14 13.97 -3.48
N ARG A 114 3.12 13.17 -4.56
CA ARG A 114 2.40 13.49 -5.80
C ARG A 114 0.90 13.35 -5.66
N GLU A 115 0.46 12.48 -4.78
CA GLU A 115 -0.94 12.17 -4.53
C GLU A 115 -1.23 12.32 -3.05
N TYR A 116 -2.36 12.94 -2.76
CA TYR A 116 -2.83 13.02 -1.39
C TYR A 116 -3.41 11.66 -0.99
N TRP A 117 -2.77 11.03 -0.01
CA TRP A 117 -3.15 9.69 0.42
C TRP A 117 -3.65 9.61 1.85
N ARG A 118 -3.94 10.75 2.46
CA ARG A 118 -4.32 10.79 3.87
C ARG A 118 -5.41 9.78 4.17
N VAL A 119 -5.16 9.01 5.23
CA VAL A 119 -6.10 8.00 5.68
C VAL A 119 -7.43 8.68 6.05
N PRO A 120 -8.59 8.25 5.49
CA PRO A 120 -9.86 8.95 5.68
C PRO A 120 -10.53 8.62 7.01
N TYR A 121 -9.77 8.69 8.10
CA TYR A 121 -10.30 8.66 9.45
C TYR A 121 -9.47 9.63 10.29
N GLN A 122 -10.14 10.39 11.13
CA GLN A 122 -9.48 11.49 11.83
C GLN A 122 -9.10 11.18 13.25
N ASP A 123 -9.42 10.01 13.74
CA ASP A 123 -9.22 9.73 15.13
C ASP A 123 -7.98 8.94 15.40
N CYS A 124 -7.40 9.32 16.45
CA CYS A 124 -6.17 8.86 17.04
C CYS A 124 -6.11 7.38 17.38
N ILE A 125 -7.04 6.55 16.98
CA ILE A 125 -6.96 5.11 17.23
C ILE A 125 -6.33 4.44 16.02
N TYR A 126 -5.13 4.86 15.72
CA TYR A 126 -4.33 4.42 14.59
C TYR A 126 -4.19 2.90 14.52
N ARG A 127 -4.06 2.25 15.68
CA ARG A 127 -3.92 0.79 15.76
C ARG A 127 -5.18 0.05 15.31
N MET A 128 -6.34 0.62 15.60
CA MET A 128 -7.61 -0.03 15.31
C MET A 128 -8.03 0.15 13.86
N TYR A 129 -7.84 1.35 13.31
CA TYR A 129 -8.27 1.67 11.96
C TYR A 129 -7.20 1.46 10.89
N GLY A 130 -5.93 1.38 11.29
CA GLY A 130 -4.83 1.16 10.36
C GLY A 130 -4.93 -0.16 9.62
N GLU A 131 -5.32 -1.24 10.30
CA GLU A 131 -5.51 -2.54 9.67
C GLU A 131 -6.69 -2.54 8.69
N ASP A 132 -7.81 -1.95 9.08
CA ASP A 132 -8.99 -1.86 8.21
C ASP A 132 -8.71 -0.98 6.99
N ASP A 133 -8.02 0.14 7.18
CA ASP A 133 -7.59 1.01 6.09
C ASP A 133 -6.66 0.27 5.13
N SER A 134 -5.65 -0.42 5.65
CA SER A 134 -4.68 -1.14 4.82
C SER A 134 -5.33 -2.24 4.02
N ARG A 135 -6.22 -3.00 4.64
CA ARG A 135 -6.95 -4.07 3.98
C ARG A 135 -7.86 -3.55 2.87
N ALA A 136 -8.60 -2.48 3.16
CA ALA A 136 -9.51 -1.89 2.19
C ALA A 136 -8.76 -1.23 1.03
N TRP A 137 -7.65 -0.56 1.30
CA TRP A 137 -6.85 0.07 0.25
C TRP A 137 -6.23 -0.96 -0.68
N ALA A 138 -5.65 -2.04 -0.14
CA ALA A 138 -5.09 -3.11 -0.96
C ALA A 138 -6.16 -3.71 -1.88
N ARG A 139 -7.34 -3.96 -1.35
CA ARG A 139 -8.45 -4.49 -2.13
C ARG A 139 -8.93 -3.51 -3.19
N PHE A 140 -9.06 -2.25 -2.84
CA PHE A 140 -9.41 -1.19 -3.80
C PHE A 140 -8.41 -1.15 -4.96
N VAL A 141 -7.13 -1.14 -4.67
CA VAL A 141 -6.09 -1.04 -5.71
C VAL A 141 -6.15 -2.24 -6.66
N ILE A 142 -6.28 -3.46 -6.12
CA ILE A 142 -6.35 -4.67 -6.93
C ILE A 142 -7.62 -4.69 -7.76
N ASP A 143 -8.78 -4.42 -7.16
CA ASP A 143 -10.06 -4.40 -7.88
C ASP A 143 -10.03 -3.39 -9.02
N ALA A 144 -9.53 -2.20 -8.77
CA ALA A 144 -9.41 -1.17 -9.80
C ALA A 144 -8.39 -1.54 -10.88
N ALA A 145 -7.30 -2.23 -10.52
CA ALA A 145 -6.30 -2.69 -11.46
C ALA A 145 -6.83 -3.79 -12.38
N VAL A 146 -7.60 -4.73 -11.82
CA VAL A 146 -8.17 -5.86 -12.59
C VAL A 146 -9.23 -5.38 -13.58
N ASN A 147 -9.95 -4.32 -13.24
CA ASN A 147 -11.05 -3.80 -14.07
C ASN A 147 -10.60 -2.72 -15.08
N ARG A 148 -9.31 -2.60 -15.29
CA ARG A 148 -8.76 -1.64 -16.27
C ARG A 148 -8.52 -2.22 -17.65
#